data_8c647950a5513d01ffd32e23dc03fb64
#
_entry.id   8c647950a5513d01ffd32e23dc03fb64
#
_cell.length_a   1.000
_cell.length_b   1.000
_cell.length_c   1.000
_cell.angle_alpha   90.00
_cell.angle_beta   90.00
_cell.angle_gamma   90.00
#
_symmetry.space_group_name_H-M   'P 1'
#
loop_
_entity.id
_entity.type
_entity.pdbx_description
1 polymer ?
#
loop_
_entity_poly.entity_id
_entity_poly.type
_entity_poly.pdbx_seq_one_letter_code
_entity_poly.pdbx_strand_id
1 'polypeptide(L)'
;MSIRKRNTQTERTINYEIVEVYAERKLDNGSILRIAEVSWNGRPSKFDIRKWIPQDDGTEKCGKGIGLDVDEINMLKDMLNEMDED
;
A
#
# COMPACT_ATOMS: atom_id res chain seq x y z
N MET A 1 -29.92 7.39 1.19
CA MET A 1 -29.43 6.90 0.79
C MET A 1 -28.95 6.67 0.72
N SER A 2 -28.87 6.88 0.82
CA SER A 2 -28.24 6.38 0.45
C SER A 2 -27.80 6.21 0.56
N ILE A 3 -27.90 6.30 0.68
CA ILE A 3 -27.37 5.81 0.49
C ILE A 3 -26.99 5.58 0.54
N ARG A 4 -27.08 5.69 0.66
CA ARG A 4 -26.61 5.13 0.48
C ARG A 4 -26.10 4.86 0.71
N LYS A 5 -26.14 4.85 1.07
CA LYS A 5 -25.65 4.36 1.07
C LYS A 5 -25.19 4.10 1.36
N ARG A 6 -25.42 4.15 1.56
CA ARG A 6 -24.96 3.71 1.65
C ARG A 6 -24.40 3.52 1.98
N ASN A 7 -24.51 3.51 2.34
CA ASN A 7 -23.82 3.11 2.51
C ASN A 7 -23.50 3.01 3.12
N THR A 8 -23.58 2.93 3.47
CA THR A 8 -22.99 2.58 3.90
C THR A 8 -22.78 2.21 4.43
N GLN A 9 -22.75 1.97 4.65
CA GLN A 9 -22.15 1.56 5.02
C GLN A 9 -21.81 1.33 5.34
N THR A 10 -22.01 1.12 5.57
CA THR A 10 -21.24 0.96 5.87
C THR A 10 -20.35 0.79 5.54
N GLU A 11 -20.40 0.61 5.00
CA GLU A 11 -19.30 0.29 4.50
C GLU A 11 -18.23 1.15 4.59
N ARG A 12 -17.10 0.74 4.92
CA ARG A 12 -16.06 1.60 5.02
C ARG A 12 -15.29 1.57 3.78
N THR A 13 -15.18 2.66 3.10
CA THR A 13 -14.33 2.81 1.94
C THR A 13 -13.05 3.48 2.41
N ILE A 14 -11.91 2.83 2.15
CA ILE A 14 -10.62 3.43 2.43
C ILE A 14 -10.23 4.24 1.20
N ASN A 15 -10.08 5.55 1.38
CA ASN A 15 -9.63 6.42 0.30
C ASN A 15 -8.12 6.51 0.34
N TYR A 16 -7.50 6.33 -0.80
CA TYR A 16 -6.05 6.45 -0.87
C TYR A 16 -5.65 6.99 -2.24
N GLU A 17 -4.46 7.54 -2.28
CA GLU A 17 -3.87 7.99 -3.52
C GLU A 17 -2.43 7.53 -3.55
N ILE A 18 -2.06 6.81 -4.61
CA ILE A 18 -0.66 6.42 -4.80
C ILE A 18 0.03 7.60 -5.45
N VAL A 19 0.91 8.24 -4.69
CA VAL A 19 1.60 9.45 -5.13
C VAL A 19 2.75 9.09 -6.05
N GLU A 20 3.49 8.06 -5.70
CA GLU A 20 4.62 7.62 -6.51
C GLU A 20 4.93 6.16 -6.20
N VAL A 21 5.24 5.39 -7.23
CA VAL A 21 5.67 3.99 -7.09
C VAL A 21 7.18 3.96 -7.25
N TYR A 22 7.87 3.41 -6.27
CA TYR A 22 9.33 3.34 -6.31
C TYR A 22 9.82 1.99 -6.83
N ALA A 23 9.12 0.92 -6.51
CA ALA A 23 9.47 -0.42 -6.98
C ALA A 23 8.29 -1.34 -6.82
N GLU A 24 8.17 -2.31 -7.70
CA GLU A 24 7.12 -3.31 -7.55
C GLU A 24 7.51 -4.57 -8.30
N ARG A 25 6.99 -5.69 -7.81
CA ARG A 25 7.22 -7.01 -8.41
C ARG A 25 5.95 -7.82 -8.31
N LYS A 26 5.66 -8.54 -9.36
CA LYS A 26 4.51 -9.44 -9.36
C LYS A 26 4.91 -10.74 -8.69
N LEU A 27 4.04 -11.21 -7.81
CA LEU A 27 4.27 -12.45 -7.08
C LEU A 27 3.61 -13.62 -7.82
N ASP A 28 4.01 -14.83 -7.45
CA ASP A 28 3.50 -16.03 -8.13
C ASP A 28 1.99 -16.18 -8.03
N ASN A 29 1.40 -15.69 -6.94
CA ASN A 29 -0.04 -15.79 -6.75
C ASN A 29 -0.82 -14.66 -7.43
N GLY A 30 -0.13 -13.83 -8.21
CA GLY A 30 -0.78 -12.72 -8.92
C GLY A 30 -0.83 -11.41 -8.18
N SER A 31 -0.51 -11.40 -6.89
CA SER A 31 -0.42 -10.15 -6.13
C SER A 31 0.80 -9.36 -6.55
N ILE A 32 0.82 -8.09 -6.19
CA ILE A 32 1.94 -7.20 -6.48
C ILE A 32 2.52 -6.72 -5.17
N LEU A 33 3.81 -6.97 -4.97
CA LEU A 33 4.52 -6.38 -3.83
C LEU A 33 5.05 -5.04 -4.29
N ARG A 34 4.66 -3.99 -3.60
CA ARG A 34 4.94 -2.63 -4.06
C ARG A 34 5.48 -1.77 -2.94
N ILE A 35 6.50 -0.99 -3.27
CA ILE A 35 7.01 0.08 -2.42
C ILE A 35 6.59 1.38 -3.07
N ALA A 36 5.79 2.16 -2.37
CA ALA A 36 5.22 3.38 -2.94
C ALA A 36 5.05 4.42 -1.87
N GLU A 37 4.81 5.64 -2.31
CA GLU A 37 4.40 6.70 -1.41
C GLU A 37 2.89 6.83 -1.54
N VAL A 38 2.17 6.72 -0.44
CA VAL A 38 0.71 6.64 -0.45
C VAL A 38 0.14 7.65 0.53
N SER A 39 -0.87 8.37 0.08
CA SER A 39 -1.65 9.25 0.93
C SER A 39 -2.94 8.53 1.30
N TRP A 40 -3.15 8.31 2.59
CA TRP A 40 -4.33 7.62 3.09
C TRP A 40 -5.32 8.64 3.63
N ASN A 41 -6.54 8.61 3.12
CA ASN A 41 -7.65 9.44 3.60
C ASN A 41 -7.29 10.93 3.64
N GLY A 42 -6.55 11.38 2.63
CA GLY A 42 -6.19 12.79 2.50
C GLY A 42 -5.09 13.27 3.43
N ARG A 43 -4.45 12.35 4.15
CA ARG A 43 -3.34 12.71 5.03
C ARG A 43 -2.06 12.84 4.24
N PRO A 44 -1.03 13.49 4.82
CA PRO A 44 0.26 13.54 4.14
C PRO A 44 0.76 12.14 3.79
N SER A 45 1.38 12.03 2.63
CA SER A 45 1.82 10.74 2.15
C SER A 45 2.94 10.16 3.00
N LYS A 46 2.99 8.84 3.04
CA LYS A 46 4.05 8.09 3.71
C LYS A 46 4.55 7.01 2.77
N PHE A 47 5.75 6.53 3.06
CA PHE A 47 6.22 5.34 2.37
C PHE A 47 5.39 4.16 2.81
N ASP A 48 5.12 3.26 1.87
CA ASP A 48 4.23 2.15 2.12
C ASP A 48 4.78 0.92 1.42
N ILE A 49 4.85 -0.17 2.15
CA ILE A 49 5.29 -1.45 1.58
C ILE A 49 4.15 -2.42 1.83
N ARG A 50 3.51 -2.85 0.74
CA ARG A 50 2.40 -3.78 0.89
C ARG A 50 2.15 -4.55 -0.37
N LYS A 51 1.28 -5.54 -0.24
CA LYS A 51 0.80 -6.30 -1.38
C LYS A 51 -0.47 -5.65 -1.89
N TRP A 52 -0.62 -5.65 -3.20
CA TRP A 52 -1.82 -5.17 -3.86
C TRP A 52 -2.39 -6.32 -4.66
N ILE A 53 -3.69 -6.50 -4.62
CA ILE A 53 -4.35 -7.65 -5.23
C ILE A 53 -5.18 -7.15 -6.40
N PRO A 54 -4.73 -7.43 -7.65
CA PRO A 54 -5.52 -7.03 -8.83
C PRO A 54 -6.88 -7.68 -8.83
N GLN A 55 -7.88 -6.92 -9.24
CA GLN A 55 -9.25 -7.39 -9.32
C GLN A 55 -9.66 -7.54 -10.78
N ASP A 56 -10.72 -8.29 -11.00
CA ASP A 56 -11.21 -8.54 -12.36
C ASP A 56 -11.66 -7.27 -13.06
N ASP A 57 -12.07 -6.26 -12.31
CA ASP A 57 -12.57 -5.02 -12.89
C ASP A 57 -11.46 -4.01 -13.21
N GLY A 58 -10.19 -4.43 -13.08
CA GLY A 58 -9.06 -3.54 -13.35
C GLY A 58 -8.60 -2.71 -12.19
N THR A 59 -9.28 -2.78 -11.04
CA THR A 59 -8.84 -2.09 -9.85
C THR A 59 -7.89 -2.98 -9.05
N GLU A 60 -7.35 -2.43 -7.97
CA GLU A 60 -6.49 -3.17 -7.06
C GLU A 60 -7.04 -3.04 -5.65
N LYS A 61 -7.01 -4.13 -4.93
CA LYS A 61 -7.39 -4.15 -3.52
C LYS A 61 -6.12 -4.11 -2.70
N CYS A 62 -6.09 -3.25 -1.68
CA CYS A 62 -4.90 -3.20 -0.83
C CYS A 62 -4.90 -4.38 0.13
N GLY A 63 -3.75 -5.04 0.22
CA GLY A 63 -3.53 -6.14 1.13
C GLY A 63 -2.79 -5.67 2.36
N LYS A 64 -2.14 -6.62 3.02
CA LYS A 64 -1.39 -6.31 4.22
C LYS A 64 -0.13 -5.55 3.89
N GLY A 65 0.25 -4.65 4.77
CA GLY A 65 1.44 -3.87 4.57
C GLY A 65 1.72 -2.98 5.75
N ILE A 66 2.70 -2.11 5.57
CA ILE A 66 3.17 -1.24 6.64
C ILE A 66 3.49 0.14 6.06
N GLY A 67 3.08 1.18 6.79
CA GLY A 67 3.44 2.54 6.44
C GLY A 67 4.63 2.98 7.26
N LEU A 68 5.54 3.72 6.62
CA LEU A 68 6.80 4.12 7.26
C LEU A 68 7.08 5.58 6.93
N ASP A 69 7.66 6.29 7.89
CA ASP A 69 8.16 7.63 7.59
C ASP A 69 9.58 7.53 7.01
N VAL A 70 10.17 8.68 6.70
CA VAL A 70 11.46 8.72 6.01
C VAL A 70 12.58 8.11 6.86
N ASP A 71 12.55 8.33 8.16
CA ASP A 71 13.57 7.75 9.03
C ASP A 71 13.42 6.24 9.11
N GLU A 72 12.19 5.78 9.18
CA GLU A 72 11.91 4.36 9.27
C GLU A 72 12.28 3.62 7.99
N ILE A 73 12.01 4.22 6.82
CA ILE A 73 12.37 3.55 5.57
C ILE A 73 13.90 3.46 5.43
N ASN A 74 14.62 4.46 5.93
CA ASN A 74 16.07 4.40 5.90
C ASN A 74 16.61 3.35 6.86
N MET A 75 16.01 3.22 8.04
CA MET A 75 16.37 2.13 8.95
C MET A 75 16.10 0.77 8.32
N LEU A 76 14.98 0.64 7.62
CA LEU A 76 14.65 -0.63 6.98
C LEU A 76 15.68 -0.99 5.91
N LYS A 77 16.14 0.00 5.15
CA LYS A 77 17.18 -0.25 4.16
C LYS A 77 18.43 -0.84 4.82
N ASP A 78 18.83 -0.26 5.95
CA ASP A 78 20.00 -0.75 6.66
C ASP A 78 19.78 -2.17 7.17
N MET A 79 18.60 -2.43 7.70
CA MET A 79 18.27 -3.76 8.20
C MET A 79 18.30 -4.82 7.08
N LEU A 80 17.78 -4.46 5.92
CA LEU A 80 17.79 -5.37 4.78
C LEU A 80 19.22 -5.64 4.31
N ASN A 81 20.06 -4.62 4.33
CA ASN A 81 21.47 -4.79 3.97
C ASN A 81 22.18 -5.69 4.96
N GLU A 82 21.83 -5.60 6.25
CA GLU A 82 22.42 -6.48 7.26
C GLU A 82 22.07 -7.93 7.02
N MET A 83 20.88 -8.19 6.49
CA MET A 83 20.47 -9.56 6.18
C MET A 83 21.31 -10.17 5.07
N ASP A 84 21.81 -9.35 4.17
CA ASP A 84 22.61 -9.83 3.05
C ASP A 84 24.06 -10.06 3.43
N GLU A 85 24.48 -9.61 4.59
CA GLU A 85 25.85 -9.80 5.07
C GLU A 85 25.93 -11.10 5.86
N ASP A 86 26.89 -11.92 5.53
CA ASP A 86 27.11 -13.18 6.23
C ASP A 86 28.33 -13.12 7.10
#